data_91fbb62b9596db296b266b64c6e5c9c3
#
_entry.id   91fbb62b9596db296b266b64c6e5c9c3
#
_cell.length_a   1.000
_cell.length_b   1.000
_cell.length_c   1.000
_cell.angle_alpha   90.00
_cell.angle_beta   90.00
_cell.angle_gamma   90.00
#
_symmetry.space_group_name_H-M   'P 1'
#
loop_
_entity.id
_entity.type
_entity.pdbx_description
1 polymer ?
#
loop_
_entity_poly.entity_id
_entity_poly.type
_entity_poly.pdbx_seq_one_letter_code
_entity_poly.pdbx_strand_id
1 'polypeptide(L)'
;AVVGGPPCQSFSNAGKRLGLQDVRGTLFEEFLKTITIARPRFFVMENVAALGSKSMPGVLDMILGLFAGIGYTTVHGVLDASDFGTPQKRKRLIVIGSRDGEVLSLPQATHGEKSARRLPKMTVREAIGDLAGREGPRLKFAQRTLQFIRHVPPGGNWRDLPADMQRAALGNAFDSGGGKTGFMRRLPWEGQSPTLVTSPVGRMSLLAHPDEDRPLSVAEYARIQGFPDEWSFQGPLGARYRQIGNAVAVPMARAIGQHLLRMAAAERKFEQAA
;
A
#
# COMPACT_ATOMS: atom_id res chain seq x y z
N ALA A 1 -16.23 -8.53 12.13
CA ALA A 1 -15.84 -7.34 11.35
C ALA A 1 -15.98 -7.63 9.84
N VAL A 2 -16.25 -6.57 9.06
CA VAL A 2 -16.12 -6.58 7.59
C VAL A 2 -14.90 -5.75 7.23
N VAL A 3 -14.03 -6.30 6.38
CA VAL A 3 -12.79 -5.62 5.95
C VAL A 3 -12.77 -5.55 4.42
N GLY A 4 -12.49 -4.37 3.86
CA GLY A 4 -12.42 -4.21 2.42
C GLY A 4 -11.54 -3.03 1.98
N GLY A 5 -11.07 -3.12 0.71
CA GLY A 5 -10.34 -2.07 0.01
C GLY A 5 -11.05 -1.71 -1.29
N PRO A 6 -12.25 -1.12 -1.26
CA PRO A 6 -12.98 -0.78 -2.46
C PRO A 6 -12.21 0.26 -3.29
N PRO A 7 -12.06 0.09 -4.61
CA PRO A 7 -11.33 1.04 -5.44
C PRO A 7 -12.00 2.42 -5.45
N CYS A 8 -11.18 3.48 -5.32
CA CYS A 8 -11.66 4.87 -5.31
C CYS A 8 -11.50 5.61 -6.65
N GLN A 9 -11.10 4.91 -7.72
CA GLN A 9 -10.77 5.54 -9.00
C GLN A 9 -11.94 6.27 -9.66
N SER A 10 -13.17 5.92 -9.37
CA SER A 10 -14.37 6.63 -9.81
C SER A 10 -14.55 8.01 -9.16
N PHE A 11 -14.06 8.18 -7.93
CA PHE A 11 -14.09 9.46 -7.24
C PHE A 11 -12.99 10.42 -7.72
N SER A 12 -11.85 9.92 -8.23
CA SER A 12 -10.77 10.75 -8.79
C SER A 12 -11.16 11.41 -10.13
N ASN A 13 -12.12 10.84 -10.85
CA ASN A 13 -12.72 11.43 -12.05
C ASN A 13 -13.96 12.31 -11.74
N ALA A 14 -14.32 12.48 -10.47
CA ALA A 14 -15.46 13.31 -10.05
C ALA A 14 -15.32 14.79 -10.41
N GLY A 15 -14.10 15.25 -10.76
CA GLY A 15 -13.92 16.57 -11.42
C GLY A 15 -14.59 16.69 -12.79
N LYS A 16 -15.02 15.57 -13.40
CA LYS A 16 -15.80 15.48 -14.66
C LYS A 16 -17.21 14.92 -14.50
N ARG A 17 -17.80 14.95 -13.31
CA ARG A 17 -19.22 14.59 -13.03
C ARG A 17 -19.71 13.24 -13.55
N LEU A 18 -18.85 12.22 -13.65
CA LEU A 18 -19.25 10.84 -14.01
C LEU A 18 -19.42 9.92 -12.76
N GLY A 19 -19.61 10.52 -11.59
CA GLY A 19 -19.46 9.95 -10.24
C GLY A 19 -20.11 8.59 -9.95
N LEU A 20 -21.27 8.27 -10.45
CA LEU A 20 -22.02 7.03 -10.11
C LEU A 20 -22.20 6.09 -11.32
N GLN A 21 -21.74 6.46 -12.51
CA GLN A 21 -21.90 5.65 -13.73
C GLN A 21 -20.65 4.81 -14.10
N ASP A 22 -19.55 4.95 -13.34
CA ASP A 22 -18.36 4.11 -13.55
C ASP A 22 -18.49 2.82 -12.72
N VAL A 23 -18.33 1.67 -13.36
CA VAL A 23 -18.34 0.32 -12.75
C VAL A 23 -17.48 0.22 -11.47
N ARG A 24 -16.51 1.11 -11.30
CA ARG A 24 -15.63 1.18 -10.11
C ARG A 24 -16.25 1.95 -8.93
N GLY A 25 -17.23 2.85 -9.18
CA GLY A 25 -18.07 3.48 -8.14
C GLY A 25 -19.01 2.46 -7.51
N THR A 26 -19.48 1.51 -8.29
CA THR A 26 -20.34 0.44 -7.82
C THR A 26 -19.70 -0.46 -6.77
N LEU A 27 -18.36 -0.65 -6.80
CA LEU A 27 -17.67 -1.50 -5.80
C LEU A 27 -17.62 -0.86 -4.40
N PHE A 28 -17.55 0.46 -4.30
CA PHE A 28 -17.71 1.13 -3.01
C PHE A 28 -19.15 1.00 -2.51
N GLU A 29 -20.13 1.15 -3.40
CA GLU A 29 -21.55 0.94 -3.06
C GLU A 29 -21.82 -0.49 -2.60
N GLU A 30 -21.23 -1.50 -3.24
CA GLU A 30 -21.33 -2.89 -2.81
C GLU A 30 -20.65 -3.13 -1.45
N PHE A 31 -19.55 -2.44 -1.15
CA PHE A 31 -18.95 -2.49 0.18
C PHE A 31 -19.88 -1.87 1.24
N LEU A 32 -20.46 -0.69 0.96
CA LEU A 32 -21.43 -0.04 1.84
C LEU A 32 -22.67 -0.91 2.04
N LYS A 33 -23.21 -1.50 0.97
CA LYS A 33 -24.34 -2.42 1.01
C LYS A 33 -24.03 -3.68 1.83
N THR A 34 -22.82 -4.23 1.69
CA THR A 34 -22.37 -5.37 2.49
C THR A 34 -22.39 -5.03 3.98
N ILE A 35 -21.90 -3.86 4.36
CA ILE A 35 -21.93 -3.38 5.76
C ILE A 35 -23.36 -3.20 6.23
N THR A 36 -24.23 -2.61 5.41
CA THR A 36 -25.65 -2.38 5.72
C THR A 36 -26.40 -3.67 5.99
N ILE A 37 -26.16 -4.71 5.17
CA ILE A 37 -26.84 -6.01 5.29
C ILE A 37 -26.25 -6.83 6.43
N ALA A 38 -24.92 -6.97 6.48
CA ALA A 38 -24.24 -7.80 7.48
C ALA A 38 -24.23 -7.20 8.88
N ARG A 39 -24.43 -5.87 9.00
CA ARG A 39 -24.43 -5.10 10.25
C ARG A 39 -23.28 -5.52 11.20
N PRO A 40 -22.03 -5.59 10.73
CA PRO A 40 -20.92 -6.00 11.60
C PRO A 40 -20.75 -5.01 12.75
N ARG A 41 -20.29 -5.47 13.89
CA ARG A 41 -19.91 -4.57 14.99
C ARG A 41 -18.84 -3.57 14.57
N PHE A 42 -17.82 -4.05 13.84
CA PHE A 42 -16.78 -3.20 13.25
C PHE A 42 -16.65 -3.42 11.76
N PHE A 43 -16.25 -2.37 11.04
CA PHE A 43 -15.70 -2.50 9.71
C PHE A 43 -14.34 -1.81 9.58
N VAL A 44 -13.54 -2.23 8.61
CA VAL A 44 -12.30 -1.55 8.20
C VAL A 44 -12.35 -1.32 6.71
N MET A 45 -12.20 -0.06 6.29
CA MET A 45 -11.97 0.31 4.90
C MET A 45 -10.51 0.75 4.72
N GLU A 46 -9.83 0.15 3.75
CA GLU A 46 -8.49 0.58 3.32
C GLU A 46 -8.58 1.29 1.97
N ASN A 47 -7.78 2.34 1.80
CA ASN A 47 -7.66 3.01 0.51
C ASN A 47 -6.31 3.72 0.36
N VAL A 48 -6.05 4.26 -0.83
CA VAL A 48 -4.85 5.08 -1.07
C VAL A 48 -4.91 6.37 -0.25
N ALA A 49 -3.77 6.82 0.26
CA ALA A 49 -3.69 8.02 1.09
C ALA A 49 -4.21 9.30 0.38
N ALA A 50 -4.18 9.31 -0.96
CA ALA A 50 -4.68 10.43 -1.76
C ALA A 50 -6.17 10.71 -1.53
N LEU A 51 -6.97 9.70 -1.16
CA LEU A 51 -8.41 9.84 -0.90
C LEU A 51 -8.71 10.84 0.23
N GLY A 52 -7.84 10.93 1.23
CA GLY A 52 -7.94 11.91 2.33
C GLY A 52 -7.10 13.17 2.12
N SER A 53 -6.64 13.44 0.91
CA SER A 53 -5.75 14.58 0.63
C SER A 53 -6.46 15.73 -0.09
N LYS A 54 -5.79 16.90 -0.11
CA LYS A 54 -6.27 18.09 -0.85
C LYS A 54 -6.47 17.86 -2.36
N SER A 55 -5.93 16.77 -2.92
CA SER A 55 -6.14 16.41 -4.33
C SER A 55 -7.53 15.84 -4.63
N MET A 56 -8.27 15.41 -3.59
CA MET A 56 -9.63 14.87 -3.68
C MET A 56 -10.54 15.51 -2.62
N PRO A 57 -10.81 16.83 -2.71
CA PRO A 57 -11.52 17.56 -1.67
C PRO A 57 -12.95 17.04 -1.51
N GLY A 58 -13.41 16.86 -0.26
CA GLY A 58 -14.77 16.46 0.09
C GLY A 58 -15.11 14.99 -0.14
N VAL A 59 -14.28 14.21 -0.84
CA VAL A 59 -14.57 12.80 -1.13
C VAL A 59 -14.56 11.96 0.15
N LEU A 60 -13.59 12.17 1.02
CA LEU A 60 -13.54 11.46 2.29
C LEU A 60 -14.74 11.81 3.17
N ASP A 61 -15.09 13.10 3.28
CA ASP A 61 -16.23 13.55 4.09
C ASP A 61 -17.54 12.94 3.60
N MET A 62 -17.74 12.87 2.27
CA MET A 62 -18.89 12.20 1.68
C MET A 62 -18.94 10.71 2.08
N ILE A 63 -17.81 9.98 1.99
CA ILE A 63 -17.72 8.57 2.36
C ILE A 63 -18.03 8.38 3.86
N LEU A 64 -17.49 9.22 4.72
CA LEU A 64 -17.75 9.16 6.17
C LEU A 64 -19.22 9.46 6.48
N GLY A 65 -19.84 10.42 5.75
CA GLY A 65 -21.28 10.72 5.85
C GLY A 65 -22.16 9.54 5.47
N LEU A 66 -21.78 8.75 4.44
CA LEU A 66 -22.52 7.54 4.06
C LEU A 66 -22.46 6.47 5.17
N PHE A 67 -21.32 6.29 5.83
CA PHE A 67 -21.22 5.37 6.97
C PHE A 67 -22.02 5.88 8.18
N ALA A 68 -22.01 7.18 8.46
CA ALA A 68 -22.83 7.78 9.51
C ALA A 68 -24.32 7.59 9.22
N GLY A 69 -24.74 7.74 7.95
CA GLY A 69 -26.13 7.53 7.51
C GLY A 69 -26.67 6.12 7.73
N ILE A 70 -25.79 5.10 7.80
CA ILE A 70 -26.17 3.72 8.14
C ILE A 70 -25.91 3.36 9.61
N GLY A 71 -25.63 4.36 10.47
CA GLY A 71 -25.52 4.24 11.93
C GLY A 71 -24.14 3.84 12.46
N TYR A 72 -23.06 4.11 11.72
CA TYR A 72 -21.70 3.85 12.20
C TYR A 72 -20.99 5.15 12.60
N THR A 73 -20.35 5.13 13.76
CA THR A 73 -19.31 6.10 14.10
C THR A 73 -18.00 5.67 13.44
N THR A 74 -17.13 6.63 13.08
CA THR A 74 -15.89 6.32 12.38
C THR A 74 -14.70 7.07 12.94
N VAL A 75 -13.51 6.44 12.89
CA VAL A 75 -12.20 7.08 13.02
C VAL A 75 -11.40 6.79 11.76
N HIS A 76 -10.62 7.76 11.30
CA HIS A 76 -9.80 7.58 10.12
C HIS A 76 -8.42 8.24 10.25
N GLY A 77 -7.49 7.80 9.43
CA GLY A 77 -6.17 8.41 9.32
C GLY A 77 -5.26 7.67 8.35
N VAL A 78 -4.15 8.31 8.01
CA VAL A 78 -3.15 7.73 7.12
C VAL A 78 -2.10 7.02 7.94
N LEU A 79 -1.96 5.71 7.73
CA LEU A 79 -0.93 4.88 8.31
C LEU A 79 0.17 4.60 7.29
N ASP A 80 1.43 4.55 7.74
CA ASP A 80 2.56 4.11 6.91
C ASP A 80 2.97 2.69 7.33
N ALA A 81 2.99 1.75 6.40
CA ALA A 81 3.34 0.36 6.68
C ALA A 81 4.73 0.20 7.31
N SER A 82 5.67 1.12 7.02
CA SER A 82 7.00 1.13 7.63
C SER A 82 6.97 1.37 9.14
N ASP A 83 5.91 1.99 9.66
CA ASP A 83 5.72 2.23 11.09
C ASP A 83 5.21 0.98 11.84
N PHE A 84 4.95 -0.10 11.11
CA PHE A 84 4.45 -1.38 11.65
C PHE A 84 5.39 -2.56 11.36
N GLY A 85 6.65 -2.29 10.96
CA GLY A 85 7.63 -3.34 10.69
C GLY A 85 7.59 -3.89 9.26
N THR A 86 7.05 -3.14 8.31
CA THR A 86 7.15 -3.47 6.89
C THR A 86 8.36 -2.75 6.28
N PRO A 87 9.24 -3.41 5.51
CA PRO A 87 10.39 -2.77 4.88
C PRO A 87 9.99 -1.93 3.65
N GLN A 88 8.86 -1.22 3.77
CA GLN A 88 8.24 -0.48 2.66
C GLN A 88 7.54 0.78 3.15
N LYS A 89 7.84 1.92 2.52
CA LYS A 89 7.08 3.17 2.68
C LYS A 89 5.78 3.05 1.88
N ARG A 90 4.70 2.67 2.57
CA ARG A 90 3.37 2.46 1.97
C ARG A 90 2.31 3.13 2.81
N LYS A 91 1.92 4.33 2.42
CA LYS A 91 0.87 5.09 3.10
C LYS A 91 -0.51 4.65 2.63
N ARG A 92 -1.40 4.39 3.57
CA ARG A 92 -2.79 4.01 3.32
C ARG A 92 -3.73 4.76 4.24
N LEU A 93 -4.83 5.24 3.68
CA LEU A 93 -5.96 5.70 4.46
C LEU A 93 -6.67 4.48 5.05
N ILE A 94 -6.83 4.49 6.36
CA ILE A 94 -7.61 3.49 7.09
C ILE A 94 -8.80 4.19 7.72
N VAL A 95 -9.98 3.63 7.53
CA VAL A 95 -11.22 4.02 8.22
C VAL A 95 -11.68 2.82 9.03
N ILE A 96 -11.87 3.00 10.32
CA ILE A 96 -12.46 2.01 11.22
C ILE A 96 -13.81 2.54 11.65
N GLY A 97 -14.86 1.74 11.46
CA GLY A 97 -16.20 2.08 11.91
C GLY A 97 -16.71 1.13 12.99
N SER A 98 -17.48 1.67 13.91
CA SER A 98 -18.22 0.95 14.94
C SER A 98 -19.72 1.24 14.85
N ARG A 99 -20.54 0.21 15.01
CA ARG A 99 -21.99 0.30 15.09
C ARG A 99 -22.46 0.62 16.50
N ASP A 100 -21.77 0.16 17.51
CA ASP A 100 -22.26 0.08 18.89
C ASP A 100 -21.72 1.24 19.78
N GLY A 101 -21.09 2.27 19.17
CA GLY A 101 -20.69 3.51 19.84
C GLY A 101 -19.36 3.44 20.60
N GLU A 102 -18.53 2.43 20.34
CA GLU A 102 -17.21 2.31 20.98
C GLU A 102 -16.33 3.53 20.74
N VAL A 103 -15.47 3.83 21.71
CA VAL A 103 -14.41 4.82 21.56
C VAL A 103 -13.37 4.31 20.58
N LEU A 104 -13.42 4.82 19.36
CA LEU A 104 -12.56 4.39 18.27
C LEU A 104 -11.21 5.09 18.30
N SER A 105 -10.17 4.34 17.98
CA SER A 105 -8.83 4.87 17.74
C SER A 105 -8.11 4.08 16.64
N LEU A 106 -7.02 4.64 16.14
CA LEU A 106 -6.14 3.94 15.20
C LEU A 106 -5.02 3.21 15.93
N PRO A 107 -4.48 2.11 15.36
CA PRO A 107 -3.36 1.41 15.96
C PRO A 107 -2.13 2.33 16.07
N GLN A 108 -1.45 2.25 17.19
CA GLN A 108 -0.22 3.00 17.40
C GLN A 108 0.93 2.35 16.64
N ALA A 109 1.81 3.19 16.08
CA ALA A 109 3.05 2.75 15.47
C ALA A 109 3.90 1.93 16.45
N THR A 110 4.59 0.92 15.93
CA THR A 110 5.52 0.08 16.71
C THR A 110 6.98 0.33 16.35
N HIS A 111 7.25 0.87 15.17
CA HIS A 111 8.57 1.12 14.61
C HIS A 111 8.78 2.62 14.32
N GLY A 112 10.04 3.04 14.32
CA GLY A 112 10.43 4.42 14.09
C GLY A 112 10.36 5.30 15.34
N GLU A 113 10.91 6.50 15.23
CA GLU A 113 11.09 7.45 16.36
C GLU A 113 9.79 7.87 17.03
N LYS A 114 8.70 7.91 16.27
CA LYS A 114 7.37 8.30 16.75
C LYS A 114 6.63 7.20 17.49
N SER A 115 7.14 5.98 17.52
CA SER A 115 6.51 4.88 18.23
C SER A 115 6.96 4.81 19.68
N ALA A 116 6.04 4.43 20.59
CA ALA A 116 6.38 4.23 22.00
C ALA A 116 7.45 3.13 22.19
N ARG A 117 7.47 2.12 21.31
CA ARG A 117 8.43 1.02 21.34
C ARG A 117 9.78 1.36 20.73
N ARG A 118 9.84 2.39 19.88
CA ARG A 118 11.04 2.84 19.16
C ARG A 118 11.82 1.72 18.47
N LEU A 119 11.15 0.64 18.03
CA LEU A 119 11.80 -0.40 17.25
C LEU A 119 12.35 0.21 15.95
N PRO A 120 13.54 -0.20 15.48
CA PRO A 120 14.09 0.30 14.23
C PRO A 120 13.17 -0.07 13.07
N LYS A 121 13.09 0.80 12.05
CA LYS A 121 12.36 0.46 10.83
C LYS A 121 13.11 -0.63 10.07
N MET A 122 12.39 -1.66 9.67
CA MET A 122 12.94 -2.78 8.89
C MET A 122 13.49 -2.30 7.55
N THR A 123 14.65 -2.79 7.17
CA THR A 123 15.34 -2.47 5.90
C THR A 123 15.01 -3.51 4.82
N VAL A 124 15.31 -3.17 3.56
CA VAL A 124 15.25 -4.12 2.44
C VAL A 124 16.21 -5.28 2.68
N ARG A 125 17.41 -5.01 3.23
CA ARG A 125 18.41 -6.04 3.56
C ARG A 125 17.87 -7.07 4.53
N GLU A 126 17.23 -6.65 5.60
CA GLU A 126 16.63 -7.56 6.59
C GLU A 126 15.52 -8.42 5.99
N ALA A 127 14.81 -7.90 4.97
CA ALA A 127 13.70 -8.61 4.36
C ALA A 127 14.13 -9.63 3.30
N ILE A 128 15.11 -9.30 2.46
CA ILE A 128 15.45 -10.11 1.27
C ILE A 128 16.94 -10.41 1.12
N GLY A 129 17.80 -9.98 2.05
CA GLY A 129 19.24 -10.16 1.94
C GLY A 129 19.68 -11.63 1.85
N ASP A 130 18.98 -12.54 2.52
CA ASP A 130 19.21 -13.97 2.46
C ASP A 130 18.72 -14.63 1.16
N LEU A 131 17.95 -13.92 0.34
CA LEU A 131 17.51 -14.34 -0.99
C LEU A 131 18.47 -13.92 -2.11
N ALA A 132 19.48 -13.10 -1.80
CA ALA A 132 20.46 -12.65 -2.78
C ALA A 132 21.16 -13.85 -3.46
N GLY A 133 21.27 -13.80 -4.77
CA GLY A 133 21.83 -14.89 -5.57
C GLY A 133 20.91 -16.12 -5.75
N ARG A 134 19.75 -16.17 -5.10
CA ARG A 134 18.80 -17.26 -5.33
C ARG A 134 17.97 -17.03 -6.58
N GLU A 135 17.87 -18.04 -7.41
CA GLU A 135 16.96 -18.01 -8.55
C GLU A 135 15.51 -18.19 -8.10
N GLY A 136 14.60 -17.44 -8.76
CA GLY A 136 13.15 -17.51 -8.48
C GLY A 136 12.32 -16.92 -9.60
N PRO A 137 11.02 -17.25 -9.65
CA PRO A 137 10.10 -16.70 -10.66
C PRO A 137 10.12 -15.17 -10.65
N ARG A 138 10.49 -14.56 -11.79
CA ARG A 138 10.52 -13.11 -11.95
C ARG A 138 10.20 -12.67 -13.36
N LEU A 139 9.66 -11.47 -13.50
CA LEU A 139 9.57 -10.78 -14.78
C LEU A 139 10.97 -10.41 -15.28
N LYS A 140 11.09 -10.03 -16.52
CA LYS A 140 12.36 -9.58 -17.12
C LYS A 140 12.25 -8.12 -17.53
N PHE A 141 13.33 -7.37 -17.39
CA PHE A 141 13.44 -6.06 -18.02
C PHE A 141 13.62 -6.22 -19.53
N ALA A 142 13.04 -5.31 -20.29
CA ALA A 142 13.35 -5.18 -21.71
C ALA A 142 14.83 -4.77 -21.90
N GLN A 143 15.45 -5.15 -23.00
CA GLN A 143 16.85 -4.79 -23.31
C GLN A 143 17.09 -3.28 -23.21
N ARG A 144 16.13 -2.47 -23.71
CA ARG A 144 16.20 -1.02 -23.59
C ARG A 144 16.27 -0.56 -22.12
N THR A 145 15.58 -1.24 -21.20
CA THR A 145 15.63 -0.91 -19.77
C THR A 145 16.99 -1.25 -19.18
N LEU A 146 17.55 -2.41 -19.54
CA LEU A 146 18.84 -2.88 -19.04
C LEU A 146 19.98 -1.92 -19.39
N GLN A 147 19.92 -1.24 -20.55
CA GLN A 147 20.92 -0.24 -20.95
C GLN A 147 21.07 0.89 -19.91
N PHE A 148 19.97 1.24 -19.24
CA PHE A 148 19.96 2.34 -18.28
C PHE A 148 20.09 1.85 -16.84
N ILE A 149 19.35 0.80 -16.46
CA ILE A 149 19.28 0.38 -15.05
C ILE A 149 20.63 -0.03 -14.47
N ARG A 150 21.55 -0.55 -15.30
CA ARG A 150 22.91 -0.90 -14.90
C ARG A 150 23.75 0.29 -14.41
N HIS A 151 23.38 1.50 -14.79
CA HIS A 151 24.04 2.74 -14.38
C HIS A 151 23.37 3.41 -13.18
N VAL A 152 22.26 2.87 -12.69
CA VAL A 152 21.57 3.40 -11.51
C VAL A 152 22.14 2.74 -10.27
N PRO A 153 22.74 3.50 -9.33
CA PRO A 153 23.31 2.95 -8.11
C PRO A 153 22.23 2.43 -7.15
N PRO A 154 22.57 1.59 -6.16
CA PRO A 154 21.67 1.21 -5.09
C PRO A 154 21.03 2.44 -4.41
N GLY A 155 19.71 2.43 -4.27
CA GLY A 155 18.92 3.55 -3.74
C GLY A 155 18.66 4.69 -4.74
N GLY A 156 19.27 4.64 -5.92
CA GLY A 156 19.16 5.66 -6.96
C GLY A 156 17.93 5.51 -7.87
N ASN A 157 17.87 6.43 -8.82
CA ASN A 157 16.83 6.49 -9.85
C ASN A 157 17.40 7.12 -11.14
N TRP A 158 16.54 7.39 -12.10
CA TRP A 158 16.94 7.97 -13.40
C TRP A 158 17.80 9.25 -13.32
N ARG A 159 17.72 10.03 -12.22
CA ARG A 159 18.51 11.26 -12.05
C ARG A 159 20.00 10.98 -11.79
N ASP A 160 20.30 9.77 -11.34
CA ASP A 160 21.66 9.30 -11.08
C ASP A 160 22.32 8.73 -12.33
N LEU A 161 21.57 8.66 -13.45
CA LEU A 161 22.14 8.32 -14.75
C LEU A 161 23.08 9.43 -15.27
N PRO A 162 24.09 9.11 -16.09
CA PRO A 162 24.82 10.09 -16.87
C PRO A 162 23.89 11.05 -17.64
N ALA A 163 24.23 12.32 -17.70
CA ALA A 163 23.35 13.38 -18.23
C ALA A 163 22.85 13.11 -19.68
N ASP A 164 23.71 12.54 -20.50
CA ASP A 164 23.41 12.12 -21.87
C ASP A 164 22.38 10.98 -21.94
N MET A 165 22.33 10.13 -20.92
CA MET A 165 21.38 9.01 -20.83
C MET A 165 20.02 9.40 -20.24
N GLN A 166 19.93 10.46 -19.45
CA GLN A 166 18.69 10.79 -18.73
C GLN A 166 17.50 11.04 -19.68
N ARG A 167 17.71 11.83 -20.73
CA ARG A 167 16.67 12.12 -21.72
C ARG A 167 16.28 10.85 -22.50
N ALA A 168 17.24 10.04 -22.89
CA ALA A 168 17.01 8.78 -23.61
C ALA A 168 16.24 7.77 -22.75
N ALA A 169 16.52 7.71 -21.43
CA ALA A 169 15.82 6.83 -20.47
C ALA A 169 14.34 7.20 -20.31
N LEU A 170 14.04 8.49 -20.18
CA LEU A 170 12.68 8.99 -19.94
C LEU A 170 11.88 9.19 -21.23
N GLY A 171 12.56 9.48 -22.38
CA GLY A 171 11.89 9.89 -23.61
C GLY A 171 10.99 11.12 -23.38
N ASN A 172 9.79 11.13 -23.95
CA ASN A 172 8.86 12.26 -23.86
C ASN A 172 8.49 12.65 -22.40
N ALA A 173 8.64 11.72 -21.43
CA ALA A 173 8.41 12.04 -20.02
C ALA A 173 9.49 12.96 -19.43
N PHE A 174 10.62 13.15 -20.10
CA PHE A 174 11.70 14.01 -19.62
C PHE A 174 11.25 15.48 -19.53
N ASP A 175 10.52 15.94 -20.52
CA ASP A 175 10.05 17.33 -20.62
C ASP A 175 8.66 17.54 -19.99
N SER A 176 7.97 16.46 -19.61
CA SER A 176 6.64 16.59 -18.97
C SER A 176 6.75 17.11 -17.54
N GLY A 177 5.82 17.96 -17.13
CA GLY A 177 5.64 18.37 -15.73
C GLY A 177 5.23 17.17 -14.84
N GLY A 178 5.50 17.26 -13.54
CA GLY A 178 5.07 16.28 -12.54
C GLY A 178 6.16 15.38 -11.98
N GLY A 179 5.80 14.57 -10.99
CA GLY A 179 6.72 13.74 -10.22
C GLY A 179 7.31 12.58 -11.03
N LYS A 180 8.59 12.71 -11.38
CA LYS A 180 9.32 11.70 -12.17
C LYS A 180 10.12 10.72 -11.31
N THR A 181 10.02 10.79 -9.98
CA THR A 181 10.84 9.99 -9.04
C THR A 181 10.58 8.47 -9.13
N GLY A 182 9.49 8.06 -9.77
CA GLY A 182 9.13 6.66 -9.97
C GLY A 182 9.88 5.93 -11.09
N PHE A 183 10.61 6.65 -11.94
CA PHE A 183 11.27 6.04 -13.10
C PHE A 183 12.63 5.43 -12.72
N MET A 184 12.95 4.27 -13.31
CA MET A 184 14.26 3.63 -13.21
C MET A 184 14.81 3.58 -11.77
N ARG A 185 14.04 3.08 -10.81
CA ARG A 185 14.50 2.99 -9.42
C ARG A 185 15.21 1.67 -9.17
N ARG A 186 16.31 1.76 -8.42
CA ARG A 186 16.98 0.64 -7.80
C ARG A 186 16.77 0.70 -6.28
N LEU A 187 16.44 -0.40 -5.64
CA LEU A 187 16.26 -0.44 -4.20
C LEU A 187 17.57 -0.15 -3.45
N PRO A 188 17.50 0.51 -2.30
CA PRO A 188 18.61 0.53 -1.34
C PRO A 188 18.62 -0.78 -0.54
N TRP A 189 19.78 -1.19 -0.05
CA TRP A 189 19.86 -2.21 1.00
C TRP A 189 19.47 -1.63 2.37
N GLU A 190 20.04 -0.48 2.71
CA GLU A 190 19.86 0.17 4.01
C GLU A 190 18.72 1.21 3.98
N GLY A 191 17.52 0.73 4.00
CA GLY A 191 16.33 1.58 3.97
C GLY A 191 15.08 0.81 3.55
N GLN A 192 13.98 1.54 3.43
CA GLN A 192 12.70 0.96 3.03
C GLN A 192 12.51 1.04 1.51
N SER A 193 11.91 0.01 0.94
CA SER A 193 11.38 0.05 -0.42
C SER A 193 10.34 1.18 -0.58
N PRO A 194 10.26 1.82 -1.73
CA PRO A 194 9.07 2.59 -2.08
C PRO A 194 7.84 1.66 -2.17
N THR A 195 6.65 2.25 -2.27
CA THR A 195 5.40 1.48 -2.42
C THR A 195 5.50 0.50 -3.59
N LEU A 196 5.35 -0.78 -3.28
CA LEU A 196 5.20 -1.82 -4.30
C LEU A 196 3.84 -1.68 -4.98
N VAL A 197 3.85 -1.76 -6.29
CA VAL A 197 2.67 -1.69 -7.14
C VAL A 197 2.41 -3.03 -7.82
N THR A 198 1.48 -3.09 -8.76
CA THR A 198 1.05 -4.34 -9.39
C THR A 198 2.05 -4.95 -10.39
N SER A 199 3.15 -4.25 -10.70
CA SER A 199 4.22 -4.76 -11.57
C SER A 199 5.55 -4.04 -11.29
N PRO A 200 6.67 -4.76 -11.10
CA PRO A 200 8.00 -4.16 -10.93
C PRO A 200 8.64 -3.69 -12.23
N VAL A 201 8.04 -3.98 -13.38
CA VAL A 201 8.58 -3.64 -14.72
C VAL A 201 7.80 -2.55 -15.44
N GLY A 202 6.76 -2.00 -14.80
CA GLY A 202 6.00 -0.88 -15.37
C GLY A 202 6.86 0.35 -15.53
N ARG A 203 6.69 1.10 -16.64
CA ARG A 203 7.54 2.25 -16.99
C ARG A 203 7.66 3.27 -15.83
N MET A 204 6.56 3.57 -15.15
CA MET A 204 6.52 4.53 -14.04
C MET A 204 6.76 3.90 -12.66
N SER A 205 6.88 2.59 -12.59
CA SER A 205 6.99 1.82 -11.35
C SER A 205 8.14 0.83 -11.36
N LEU A 206 9.05 1.00 -12.31
CA LEU A 206 10.20 0.13 -12.47
C LEU A 206 11.04 0.13 -11.19
N LEU A 207 11.29 -1.08 -10.70
CA LEU A 207 12.01 -1.29 -9.46
C LEU A 207 12.99 -2.46 -9.62
N ALA A 208 14.28 -2.14 -9.54
CA ALA A 208 15.34 -3.13 -9.66
C ALA A 208 15.82 -3.61 -8.29
N HIS A 209 16.36 -4.84 -8.27
CA HIS A 209 17.10 -5.39 -7.14
C HIS A 209 18.28 -4.47 -6.77
N PRO A 210 18.69 -4.37 -5.50
CA PRO A 210 19.77 -3.48 -5.08
C PRO A 210 21.08 -3.65 -5.87
N ASP A 211 21.52 -4.89 -6.09
CA ASP A 211 22.82 -5.19 -6.71
C ASP A 211 22.70 -5.76 -8.14
N GLU A 212 21.55 -6.36 -8.48
CA GLU A 212 21.40 -7.07 -9.75
C GLU A 212 20.56 -6.29 -10.76
N ASP A 213 20.90 -6.38 -12.06
CA ASP A 213 20.18 -5.70 -13.14
C ASP A 213 18.91 -6.45 -13.54
N ARG A 214 18.06 -6.71 -12.57
CA ARG A 214 16.80 -7.43 -12.73
C ARG A 214 15.68 -6.85 -11.86
N PRO A 215 14.40 -7.13 -12.19
CA PRO A 215 13.30 -6.92 -11.25
C PRO A 215 13.44 -7.83 -10.05
N LEU A 216 12.76 -7.47 -8.96
CA LEU A 216 12.59 -8.36 -7.82
C LEU A 216 11.86 -9.65 -8.24
N SER A 217 12.24 -10.78 -7.69
CA SER A 217 11.48 -12.04 -7.79
C SER A 217 10.15 -11.96 -7.05
N VAL A 218 9.25 -12.90 -7.28
CA VAL A 218 7.97 -12.98 -6.55
C VAL A 218 8.20 -13.14 -5.05
N ALA A 219 9.20 -13.93 -4.64
CA ALA A 219 9.53 -14.12 -3.23
C ALA A 219 10.05 -12.84 -2.57
N GLU A 220 10.97 -12.12 -3.23
CA GLU A 220 11.46 -10.83 -2.74
C GLU A 220 10.32 -9.79 -2.64
N TYR A 221 9.44 -9.76 -3.65
CA TYR A 221 8.28 -8.87 -3.66
C TYR A 221 7.31 -9.17 -2.52
N ALA A 222 7.07 -10.46 -2.25
CA ALA A 222 6.22 -10.94 -1.18
C ALA A 222 6.79 -10.58 0.20
N ARG A 223 8.08 -10.84 0.44
CA ARG A 223 8.74 -10.51 1.71
C ARG A 223 8.76 -9.02 2.00
N ILE A 224 8.97 -8.15 0.98
CA ILE A 224 8.88 -6.69 1.16
C ILE A 224 7.45 -6.26 1.52
N GLN A 225 6.42 -6.99 1.11
CA GLN A 225 5.03 -6.74 1.52
C GLN A 225 4.70 -7.37 2.89
N GLY A 226 5.61 -8.21 3.43
CA GLY A 226 5.49 -8.87 4.72
C GLY A 226 4.74 -10.19 4.68
N PHE A 227 4.57 -10.82 3.51
CA PHE A 227 4.03 -12.17 3.41
C PHE A 227 5.03 -13.20 3.95
N PRO A 228 4.55 -14.24 4.65
CA PRO A 228 5.39 -15.36 5.05
C PRO A 228 5.79 -16.21 3.83
N ASP A 229 6.91 -16.94 3.93
CA ASP A 229 7.49 -17.68 2.79
C ASP A 229 6.61 -18.82 2.30
N GLU A 230 5.86 -19.42 3.20
CA GLU A 230 4.90 -20.49 2.90
C GLU A 230 3.65 -20.01 2.14
N TRP A 231 3.47 -18.70 2.00
CA TRP A 231 2.31 -18.17 1.29
C TRP A 231 2.44 -18.34 -0.23
N SER A 232 1.52 -19.07 -0.83
CA SER A 232 1.53 -19.33 -2.26
C SER A 232 0.63 -18.36 -3.04
N PHE A 233 1.18 -17.79 -4.11
CA PHE A 233 0.45 -16.94 -5.05
C PHE A 233 0.12 -17.74 -6.30
N GLN A 234 -1.15 -17.72 -6.72
CA GLN A 234 -1.63 -18.51 -7.83
C GLN A 234 -1.71 -17.74 -9.15
N GLY A 235 -1.72 -18.48 -10.25
CA GLY A 235 -1.88 -17.95 -11.60
C GLY A 235 -0.59 -17.49 -12.27
N PRO A 236 -0.71 -16.85 -13.46
CA PRO A 236 0.43 -16.35 -14.22
C PRO A 236 1.29 -15.37 -13.45
N LEU A 237 2.56 -15.25 -13.80
CA LEU A 237 3.55 -14.44 -13.08
C LEU A 237 3.07 -12.99 -12.83
N GLY A 238 2.49 -12.33 -13.83
CA GLY A 238 1.93 -10.98 -13.66
C GLY A 238 0.77 -10.92 -12.65
N ALA A 239 -0.02 -12.00 -12.53
CA ALA A 239 -1.10 -12.06 -11.54
C ALA A 239 -0.54 -12.16 -10.11
N ARG A 240 0.55 -12.89 -9.89
CA ARG A 240 1.22 -12.98 -8.60
C ARG A 240 1.71 -11.62 -8.11
N TYR A 241 2.36 -10.83 -8.97
CA TYR A 241 2.75 -9.46 -8.64
C TYR A 241 1.54 -8.56 -8.34
N ARG A 242 0.43 -8.71 -9.09
CA ARG A 242 -0.81 -7.95 -8.80
C ARG A 242 -1.40 -8.31 -7.45
N GLN A 243 -1.43 -9.59 -7.07
CA GLN A 243 -1.91 -10.04 -5.76
C GLN A 243 -1.08 -9.38 -4.64
N ILE A 244 0.25 -9.43 -4.74
CA ILE A 244 1.14 -8.83 -3.76
C ILE A 244 0.99 -7.31 -3.72
N GLY A 245 1.03 -6.64 -4.88
CA GLY A 245 0.98 -5.18 -4.96
C GLY A 245 -0.34 -4.57 -4.51
N ASN A 246 -1.47 -5.30 -4.68
CA ASN A 246 -2.78 -4.86 -4.21
C ASN A 246 -3.01 -5.11 -2.72
N ALA A 247 -2.26 -6.03 -2.12
CA ALA A 247 -2.45 -6.37 -0.71
C ALA A 247 -2.14 -5.19 0.23
N VAL A 248 -2.83 -5.16 1.35
CA VAL A 248 -2.40 -4.41 2.52
C VAL A 248 -1.13 -5.07 3.07
N ALA A 249 -0.11 -4.29 3.44
CA ALA A 249 1.11 -4.84 4.04
C ALA A 249 0.76 -5.67 5.28
N VAL A 250 1.24 -6.91 5.32
CA VAL A 250 0.79 -7.90 6.32
C VAL A 250 1.05 -7.45 7.77
N PRO A 251 2.22 -6.86 8.14
CA PRO A 251 2.43 -6.37 9.50
C PRO A 251 1.46 -5.24 9.89
N MET A 252 1.14 -4.34 8.96
CA MET A 252 0.17 -3.27 9.22
C MET A 252 -1.25 -3.84 9.38
N ALA A 253 -1.65 -4.78 8.53
CA ALA A 253 -2.96 -5.46 8.64
C ALA A 253 -3.08 -6.21 9.98
N ARG A 254 -2.02 -6.88 10.42
CA ARG A 254 -1.95 -7.55 11.74
C ARG A 254 -2.13 -6.54 12.88
N ALA A 255 -1.45 -5.38 12.81
CA ALA A 255 -1.59 -4.34 13.82
C ALA A 255 -3.02 -3.80 13.91
N ILE A 256 -3.68 -3.58 12.76
CA ILE A 256 -5.09 -3.17 12.71
C ILE A 256 -5.99 -4.25 13.32
N GLY A 257 -5.83 -5.52 12.94
CA GLY A 257 -6.64 -6.62 13.48
C GLY A 257 -6.48 -6.79 14.98
N GLN A 258 -5.24 -6.76 15.50
CA GLN A 258 -4.97 -6.81 16.93
C GLN A 258 -5.56 -5.62 17.68
N HIS A 259 -5.56 -4.44 17.07
CA HIS A 259 -6.16 -3.25 17.66
C HIS A 259 -7.69 -3.37 17.77
N LEU A 260 -8.36 -3.85 16.73
CA LEU A 260 -9.79 -4.15 16.75
C LEU A 260 -10.15 -5.16 17.85
N LEU A 261 -9.36 -6.22 18.01
CA LEU A 261 -9.58 -7.22 19.06
C LEU A 261 -9.48 -6.60 20.47
N ARG A 262 -8.52 -5.68 20.68
CA ARG A 262 -8.39 -4.97 21.97
C ARG A 262 -9.59 -4.07 22.25
N MET A 263 -10.06 -3.30 21.25
CA MET A 263 -11.25 -2.45 21.41
C MET A 263 -12.49 -3.30 21.74
N ALA A 264 -12.67 -4.42 21.02
CA ALA A 264 -13.78 -5.34 21.29
C ALA A 264 -13.75 -5.99 22.68
N ALA A 265 -12.55 -6.23 23.24
CA ALA A 265 -12.39 -6.85 24.55
C ALA A 265 -12.53 -5.86 25.72
N ALA A 266 -12.16 -4.60 25.53
CA ALA A 266 -12.25 -3.58 26.58
C ALA A 266 -13.69 -3.37 27.04
N GLU A 267 -14.65 -3.37 26.15
CA GLU A 267 -16.06 -3.16 26.46
C GLU A 267 -16.72 -4.32 27.20
N ARG A 268 -16.38 -5.58 26.85
CA ARG A 268 -16.89 -6.74 27.61
C ARG A 268 -16.55 -6.71 29.08
N LYS A 269 -15.44 -6.06 29.43
CA LYS A 269 -15.04 -5.87 30.84
C LYS A 269 -15.89 -4.79 31.53
N PHE A 270 -16.32 -3.75 30.81
CA PHE A 270 -17.24 -2.74 31.35
C PHE A 270 -18.65 -3.29 31.56
N GLU A 271 -19.18 -4.08 30.59
CA GLU A 271 -20.49 -4.72 30.71
C GLU A 271 -20.56 -5.79 31.83
N GLN A 272 -19.43 -6.44 32.17
CA GLN A 272 -19.35 -7.43 33.27
C GLN A 272 -19.12 -6.80 34.62
N ALA A 273 -18.75 -5.52 34.68
CA ALA A 273 -18.47 -4.78 35.91
C ALA A 273 -19.60 -3.81 36.32
N ALA A 274 -20.63 -3.66 35.43
CA ALA A 274 -21.85 -2.88 35.66
C ALA A 274 -23.02 -3.81 36.04
#